data_bbba1ae0ddc97513cefd720617230e9b
#
_entry.id   bbba1ae0ddc97513cefd720617230e9b
#
_cell.length_a   1.000
_cell.length_b   1.000
_cell.length_c   1.000
_cell.angle_alpha   90.00
_cell.angle_beta   90.00
_cell.angle_gamma   90.00
#
_symmetry.space_group_name_H-M   'P 1'
#
loop_
_entity.id
_entity.type
_entity.pdbx_description
1 polymer ?
#
loop_
_entity_poly.entity_id
_entity_poly.type
_entity_poly.pdbx_seq_one_letter_code
_entity_poly.pdbx_strand_id
1 'polypeptide(L)'
;MKVKNTATVFAILAAVFYAINIPLSKLLLGHIGTTMMAALLYLGAGLGLMICNFVKKLSGKIQKAERLTKKELPYTIAMVALDVIAPILLMLGIARTNSANVSLLNNFEIVATSVIALVIFKEAVSRRLWLAIFLVTIASATLSFEGNGAFVFNQGSLFVLGACICWGFENNCTKMISNKSSVEIVIIKGCFSGMGSLIIALMLGESIPEIQWLSAALILGFFAYGLSINFYILAQKDLGAVKTSAYYSIAPFLGVAFSMLLLGERPSIQFYGAMLLMIVSTIIMVKDSIALQHTHEHEHTHTHEHSHGALVHTHEHVHRHTHLHVHEEDSELHEHIHDDLPDHRHVHGEIC
;
A
#
# COMPACT_ATOMS: atom_id res chain seq x y z
N MET A 1 14.68 10.47 -19.66
CA MET A 1 13.35 10.16 -20.23
C MET A 1 13.00 8.68 -20.21
N LYS A 2 13.84 7.75 -20.72
CA LYS A 2 13.53 6.29 -20.74
C LYS A 2 13.26 5.69 -19.35
N VAL A 3 14.01 6.03 -18.30
CA VAL A 3 13.85 5.48 -16.94
C VAL A 3 12.50 5.87 -16.33
N LYS A 4 12.09 7.15 -16.46
CA LYS A 4 10.79 7.62 -15.92
C LYS A 4 9.59 6.92 -16.60
N ASN A 5 9.68 6.63 -17.90
CA ASN A 5 8.63 5.90 -18.60
C ASN A 5 8.51 4.45 -18.10
N THR A 6 9.62 3.77 -17.84
CA THR A 6 9.64 2.41 -17.30
C THR A 6 9.02 2.35 -15.89
N ALA A 7 9.34 3.31 -15.03
CA ALA A 7 8.79 3.39 -13.68
C ALA A 7 7.28 3.66 -13.68
N THR A 8 6.77 4.50 -14.60
CA THR A 8 5.32 4.71 -14.79
C THR A 8 4.64 3.41 -15.23
N VAL A 9 5.24 2.66 -16.14
CA VAL A 9 4.71 1.35 -16.56
C VAL A 9 4.65 0.38 -15.38
N PHE A 10 5.67 0.34 -14.51
CA PHE A 10 5.64 -0.49 -13.31
C PHE A 10 4.52 -0.09 -12.35
N ALA A 11 4.28 1.20 -12.13
CA ALA A 11 3.19 1.66 -11.27
C ALA A 11 1.81 1.25 -11.81
N ILE A 12 1.60 1.37 -13.12
CA ILE A 12 0.37 0.96 -13.78
C ILE A 12 0.20 -0.58 -13.73
N LEU A 13 1.27 -1.34 -14.02
CA LEU A 13 1.22 -2.81 -13.94
C LEU A 13 0.94 -3.28 -12.50
N ALA A 14 1.48 -2.61 -11.49
CA ALA A 14 1.16 -2.89 -10.09
C ALA A 14 -0.34 -2.73 -9.83
N ALA A 15 -0.95 -1.63 -10.30
CA ALA A 15 -2.37 -1.39 -10.17
C ALA A 15 -3.23 -2.43 -10.91
N VAL A 16 -2.84 -2.79 -12.14
CA VAL A 16 -3.54 -3.81 -12.94
C VAL A 16 -3.50 -5.19 -12.27
N PHE A 17 -2.32 -5.61 -11.79
CA PHE A 17 -2.18 -6.90 -11.12
C PHE A 17 -2.97 -6.99 -9.82
N TYR A 18 -2.99 -5.90 -9.04
CA TYR A 18 -3.83 -5.86 -7.85
C TYR A 18 -5.32 -5.88 -8.19
N ALA A 19 -5.72 -5.11 -9.18
CA ALA A 19 -7.13 -4.96 -9.58
C ALA A 19 -7.79 -6.28 -10.03
N ILE A 20 -7.03 -7.16 -10.67
CA ILE A 20 -7.56 -8.45 -11.16
C ILE A 20 -7.83 -9.45 -10.03
N ASN A 21 -7.30 -9.21 -8.82
CA ASN A 21 -7.45 -10.11 -7.68
C ASN A 21 -8.92 -10.40 -7.35
N ILE A 22 -9.73 -9.36 -7.17
CA ILE A 22 -11.12 -9.50 -6.69
C ILE A 22 -11.97 -10.30 -7.67
N PRO A 23 -12.06 -9.97 -8.98
CA PRO A 23 -12.87 -10.72 -9.92
C PRO A 23 -12.39 -12.16 -10.12
N LEU A 24 -11.07 -12.42 -10.19
CA LEU A 24 -10.56 -13.79 -10.30
C LEU A 24 -10.76 -14.59 -9.01
N SER A 25 -10.59 -13.97 -7.85
CA SER A 25 -10.92 -14.62 -6.57
C SER A 25 -12.38 -15.02 -6.52
N LYS A 26 -13.30 -14.19 -7.03
CA LYS A 26 -14.73 -14.52 -7.11
C LYS A 26 -14.99 -15.79 -7.92
N LEU A 27 -14.31 -15.97 -9.05
CA LEU A 27 -14.40 -17.18 -9.87
C LEU A 27 -13.85 -18.40 -9.12
N LEU A 28 -12.69 -18.27 -8.49
CA LEU A 28 -12.02 -19.37 -7.79
C LEU A 28 -12.76 -19.80 -6.52
N LEU A 29 -13.48 -18.89 -5.86
CA LEU A 29 -14.33 -19.20 -4.69
C LEU A 29 -15.48 -20.16 -5.01
N GLY A 30 -15.80 -20.41 -6.27
CA GLY A 30 -16.69 -21.50 -6.67
C GLY A 30 -16.10 -22.91 -6.47
N HIS A 31 -14.79 -23.02 -6.27
CA HIS A 31 -14.04 -24.27 -6.19
C HIS A 31 -13.14 -24.37 -4.94
N ILE A 32 -12.91 -23.26 -4.25
CA ILE A 32 -11.99 -23.15 -3.11
C ILE A 32 -12.72 -22.52 -1.94
N GLY A 33 -12.56 -23.06 -0.75
CA GLY A 33 -13.09 -22.46 0.48
C GLY A 33 -12.53 -21.05 0.72
N THR A 34 -13.29 -20.22 1.39
CA THR A 34 -12.93 -18.78 1.57
C THR A 34 -11.63 -18.59 2.33
N THR A 35 -11.42 -19.36 3.39
CA THR A 35 -10.21 -19.28 4.22
C THR A 35 -9.02 -19.90 3.50
N MET A 36 -9.23 -21.00 2.80
CA MET A 36 -8.23 -21.65 1.95
C MET A 36 -7.79 -20.71 0.81
N MET A 37 -8.72 -19.99 0.19
CA MET A 37 -8.40 -19.01 -0.85
C MET A 37 -7.49 -17.90 -0.32
N ALA A 38 -7.80 -17.33 0.86
CA ALA A 38 -6.95 -16.35 1.52
C ALA A 38 -5.53 -16.90 1.79
N ALA A 39 -5.42 -18.14 2.28
CA ALA A 39 -4.16 -18.80 2.51
C ALA A 39 -3.33 -18.95 1.22
N LEU A 40 -3.94 -19.44 0.15
CA LEU A 40 -3.24 -19.68 -1.12
C LEU A 40 -2.77 -18.39 -1.80
N LEU A 41 -3.54 -17.32 -1.72
CA LEU A 41 -3.14 -16.01 -2.25
C LEU A 41 -1.88 -15.49 -1.55
N TYR A 42 -1.83 -15.51 -0.22
CA TYR A 42 -0.68 -15.05 0.53
C TYR A 42 0.53 -15.99 0.38
N LEU A 43 0.33 -17.31 0.39
CA LEU A 43 1.40 -18.27 0.10
C LEU A 43 1.95 -18.08 -1.32
N GLY A 44 1.09 -17.84 -2.31
CA GLY A 44 1.52 -17.54 -3.67
C GLY A 44 2.40 -16.30 -3.76
N ALA A 45 2.05 -15.24 -3.05
CA ALA A 45 2.87 -14.03 -2.96
C ALA A 45 4.22 -14.29 -2.27
N GLY A 46 4.20 -14.93 -1.10
CA GLY A 46 5.40 -15.19 -0.31
C GLY A 46 6.38 -16.13 -1.01
N LEU A 47 5.89 -17.30 -1.45
CA LEU A 47 6.70 -18.30 -2.16
C LEU A 47 7.20 -17.77 -3.51
N GLY A 48 6.35 -17.11 -4.27
CA GLY A 48 6.72 -16.55 -5.55
C GLY A 48 7.83 -15.50 -5.44
N LEU A 49 7.73 -14.56 -4.49
CA LEU A 49 8.79 -13.58 -4.23
C LEU A 49 10.05 -14.21 -3.62
N MET A 50 9.91 -15.26 -2.80
CA MET A 50 11.05 -16.01 -2.29
C MET A 50 11.86 -16.64 -3.44
N ILE A 51 11.18 -17.26 -4.40
CA ILE A 51 11.81 -17.82 -5.60
C ILE A 51 12.48 -16.71 -6.44
N CYS A 52 11.78 -15.62 -6.69
CA CYS A 52 12.35 -14.47 -7.43
C CYS A 52 13.58 -13.89 -6.73
N ASN A 53 13.55 -13.76 -5.41
CA ASN A 53 14.67 -13.26 -4.62
C ASN A 53 15.86 -14.23 -4.64
N PHE A 54 15.59 -15.53 -4.56
CA PHE A 54 16.61 -16.57 -4.67
C PHE A 54 17.32 -16.55 -6.04
N VAL A 55 16.56 -16.44 -7.14
CA VAL A 55 17.12 -16.31 -8.50
C VAL A 55 17.97 -15.04 -8.63
N LYS A 56 17.51 -13.90 -8.09
CA LYS A 56 18.30 -12.66 -8.07
C LYS A 56 19.60 -12.83 -7.28
N LYS A 57 19.55 -13.58 -6.18
CA LYS A 57 20.72 -13.91 -5.35
C LYS A 57 21.76 -14.70 -6.13
N LEU A 58 21.34 -15.73 -6.85
CA LEU A 58 22.23 -16.53 -7.70
C LEU A 58 22.86 -15.69 -8.82
N SER A 59 22.15 -14.67 -9.31
CA SER A 59 22.64 -13.76 -10.37
C SER A 59 23.52 -12.61 -9.85
N GLY A 60 23.89 -12.59 -8.57
CA GLY A 60 24.76 -11.56 -7.96
C GLY A 60 24.13 -10.16 -7.85
N LYS A 61 22.83 -10.02 -8.08
CA LYS A 61 22.10 -8.73 -8.13
C LYS A 61 21.38 -8.42 -6.80
N ILE A 62 22.05 -8.54 -5.67
CA ILE A 62 21.44 -8.22 -4.36
C ILE A 62 21.69 -6.75 -4.02
N GLN A 63 20.62 -6.01 -3.70
CA GLN A 63 20.75 -4.75 -3.00
C GLN A 63 20.94 -5.02 -1.50
N LYS A 64 21.95 -4.37 -0.89
CA LYS A 64 22.11 -4.35 0.57
C LYS A 64 20.97 -3.53 1.16
N ALA A 65 19.96 -4.18 1.68
CA ALA A 65 18.91 -3.57 2.48
C ALA A 65 19.07 -4.04 3.92
N GLU A 66 18.71 -3.19 4.87
CA GLU A 66 18.71 -3.57 6.28
C GLU A 66 17.69 -4.67 6.54
N ARG A 67 18.09 -5.70 7.27
CA ARG A 67 17.23 -6.81 7.66
C ARG A 67 16.40 -6.47 8.88
N LEU A 68 15.27 -7.16 9.02
CA LEU A 68 14.47 -7.12 10.25
C LEU A 68 15.27 -7.66 11.44
N THR A 69 15.11 -7.02 12.60
CA THR A 69 15.76 -7.40 13.86
C THR A 69 14.71 -7.70 14.93
N LYS A 70 15.14 -8.08 16.13
CA LYS A 70 14.23 -8.33 17.26
C LYS A 70 13.45 -7.07 17.71
N LYS A 71 13.91 -5.87 17.36
CA LYS A 71 13.24 -4.62 17.72
C LYS A 71 11.94 -4.43 16.95
N GLU A 72 11.91 -4.88 15.69
CA GLU A 72 10.75 -4.80 14.82
C GLU A 72 9.72 -5.94 15.05
N LEU A 73 10.05 -6.92 15.90
CA LEU A 73 9.24 -8.12 16.12
C LEU A 73 7.78 -7.84 16.53
N PRO A 74 7.46 -6.88 17.44
CA PRO A 74 6.07 -6.58 17.80
C PRO A 74 5.24 -6.13 16.60
N TYR A 75 5.78 -5.24 15.78
CA TYR A 75 5.10 -4.76 14.56
C TYR A 75 4.98 -5.87 13.51
N THR A 76 6.00 -6.71 13.37
CA THR A 76 5.98 -7.86 12.46
C THR A 76 4.92 -8.89 12.85
N ILE A 77 4.77 -9.19 14.15
CA ILE A 77 3.74 -10.10 14.65
C ILE A 77 2.35 -9.51 14.42
N ALA A 78 2.16 -8.23 14.77
CA ALA A 78 0.87 -7.55 14.54
C ALA A 78 0.50 -7.53 13.05
N MET A 79 1.44 -7.18 12.17
CA MET A 79 1.30 -7.22 10.72
C MET A 79 0.86 -8.61 10.23
N VAL A 80 1.55 -9.69 10.65
CA VAL A 80 1.21 -11.06 10.25
C VAL A 80 -0.18 -11.46 10.76
N ALA A 81 -0.51 -11.16 12.03
CA ALA A 81 -1.81 -11.51 12.60
C ALA A 81 -2.97 -10.81 11.87
N LEU A 82 -2.81 -9.53 11.56
CA LEU A 82 -3.80 -8.75 10.81
C LEU A 82 -3.93 -9.24 9.37
N ASP A 83 -2.83 -9.64 8.75
CA ASP A 83 -2.81 -10.23 7.41
C ASP A 83 -3.29 -11.69 7.36
N VAL A 84 -3.53 -12.34 8.49
CA VAL A 84 -4.33 -13.57 8.56
C VAL A 84 -5.82 -13.23 8.53
N ILE A 85 -6.25 -12.25 9.33
CA ILE A 85 -7.67 -11.91 9.51
C ILE A 85 -8.23 -11.19 8.28
N ALA A 86 -7.54 -10.16 7.79
CA ALA A 86 -8.05 -9.30 6.72
C ALA A 86 -8.38 -10.04 5.42
N PRO A 87 -7.50 -10.88 4.84
CA PRO A 87 -7.83 -11.59 3.61
C PRO A 87 -8.92 -12.65 3.80
N ILE A 88 -9.05 -13.26 4.98
CA ILE A 88 -10.18 -14.15 5.28
C ILE A 88 -11.49 -13.35 5.23
N LEU A 89 -11.54 -12.19 5.89
CA LEU A 89 -12.70 -11.31 5.83
C LEU A 89 -12.98 -10.85 4.40
N LEU A 90 -11.95 -10.48 3.63
CA LEU A 90 -12.13 -10.10 2.23
C LEU A 90 -12.75 -11.25 1.41
N MET A 91 -12.25 -12.47 1.53
CA MET A 91 -12.78 -13.63 0.79
C MET A 91 -14.23 -13.95 1.21
N LEU A 92 -14.56 -13.82 2.50
CA LEU A 92 -15.92 -13.91 2.98
C LEU A 92 -16.83 -12.83 2.38
N GLY A 93 -16.31 -11.61 2.21
CA GLY A 93 -16.99 -10.51 1.55
C GLY A 93 -17.23 -10.78 0.07
N ILE A 94 -16.18 -11.17 -0.67
CA ILE A 94 -16.26 -11.51 -2.10
C ILE A 94 -17.26 -12.63 -2.36
N ALA A 95 -17.31 -13.63 -1.48
CA ALA A 95 -18.26 -14.74 -1.60
C ALA A 95 -19.74 -14.29 -1.50
N ARG A 96 -20.01 -13.21 -0.72
CA ARG A 96 -21.37 -12.78 -0.34
C ARG A 96 -21.89 -11.52 -1.04
N THR A 97 -21.06 -10.83 -1.84
CA THR A 97 -21.50 -9.63 -2.56
C THR A 97 -20.85 -9.55 -3.95
N ASN A 98 -21.25 -8.56 -4.74
CA ASN A 98 -20.73 -8.35 -6.09
C ASN A 98 -19.26 -7.89 -6.04
N SER A 99 -18.43 -8.41 -6.94
CA SER A 99 -17.00 -8.08 -7.01
C SER A 99 -16.77 -6.61 -7.32
N ALA A 100 -17.63 -5.98 -8.11
CA ALA A 100 -17.57 -4.53 -8.36
C ALA A 100 -17.74 -3.74 -7.07
N ASN A 101 -18.71 -4.10 -6.20
CA ASN A 101 -18.91 -3.47 -4.90
C ASN A 101 -17.68 -3.67 -4.00
N VAL A 102 -17.13 -4.89 -3.95
CA VAL A 102 -15.91 -5.19 -3.17
C VAL A 102 -14.75 -4.35 -3.63
N SER A 103 -14.52 -4.28 -4.96
CA SER A 103 -13.43 -3.50 -5.54
C SER A 103 -13.52 -2.03 -5.14
N LEU A 104 -14.72 -1.47 -5.13
CA LEU A 104 -14.94 -0.07 -4.78
C LEU A 104 -14.86 0.17 -3.26
N LEU A 105 -15.45 -0.73 -2.45
CA LEU A 105 -15.39 -0.68 -0.98
C LEU A 105 -13.97 -0.78 -0.43
N ASN A 106 -13.06 -1.41 -1.17
CA ASN A 106 -11.66 -1.53 -0.76
C ASN A 106 -10.96 -0.17 -0.59
N ASN A 107 -11.49 0.91 -1.22
CA ASN A 107 -11.02 2.27 -0.94
C ASN A 107 -11.18 2.69 0.53
N PHE A 108 -12.09 2.05 1.30
CA PHE A 108 -12.26 2.33 2.72
C PHE A 108 -11.01 2.02 3.56
N GLU A 109 -10.10 1.18 3.05
CA GLU A 109 -8.79 0.94 3.66
C GLU A 109 -8.03 2.25 3.91
N ILE A 110 -8.11 3.21 2.99
CA ILE A 110 -7.45 4.51 3.13
C ILE A 110 -8.05 5.30 4.30
N VAL A 111 -9.39 5.26 4.45
CA VAL A 111 -10.09 5.88 5.58
C VAL A 111 -9.62 5.25 6.90
N ALA A 112 -9.64 3.92 6.96
CA ALA A 112 -9.21 3.18 8.15
C ALA A 112 -7.74 3.50 8.51
N THR A 113 -6.84 3.44 7.53
CA THR A 113 -5.42 3.75 7.71
C THR A 113 -5.21 5.17 8.26
N SER A 114 -5.89 6.17 7.66
CA SER A 114 -5.74 7.57 8.05
C SER A 114 -6.31 7.87 9.44
N VAL A 115 -7.48 7.30 9.78
CA VAL A 115 -8.09 7.47 11.10
C VAL A 115 -7.26 6.79 12.18
N ILE A 116 -6.72 5.60 11.91
CA ILE A 116 -5.84 4.89 12.84
C ILE A 116 -4.52 5.66 13.04
N ALA A 117 -3.92 6.18 11.96
CA ALA A 117 -2.73 7.02 12.02
C ALA A 117 -2.95 8.24 12.92
N LEU A 118 -4.09 8.95 12.74
CA LEU A 118 -4.44 10.09 13.56
C LEU A 118 -4.64 9.71 15.03
N VAL A 119 -5.46 8.68 15.33
CA VAL A 119 -5.90 8.39 16.70
C VAL A 119 -4.79 7.72 17.51
N ILE A 120 -4.06 6.77 16.92
CA ILE A 120 -3.07 5.94 17.61
C ILE A 120 -1.67 6.53 17.48
N PHE A 121 -1.29 6.92 16.26
CA PHE A 121 0.06 7.44 15.97
C PHE A 121 0.14 8.96 16.04
N LYS A 122 -0.98 9.65 16.30
CA LYS A 122 -1.09 11.11 16.44
C LYS A 122 -0.56 11.89 15.23
N GLU A 123 -0.69 11.30 14.03
CA GLU A 123 -0.30 11.96 12.79
C GLU A 123 -1.32 13.03 12.40
N ALA A 124 -0.86 14.16 11.90
CA ALA A 124 -1.74 15.22 11.43
C ALA A 124 -2.48 14.82 10.14
N VAL A 125 -3.74 15.19 10.03
CA VAL A 125 -4.59 14.95 8.85
C VAL A 125 -5.00 16.28 8.25
N SER A 126 -4.66 16.50 6.98
CA SER A 126 -4.98 17.75 6.28
C SER A 126 -6.50 17.93 6.11
N ARG A 127 -6.95 19.17 5.93
CA ARG A 127 -8.37 19.48 5.67
C ARG A 127 -8.88 18.81 4.40
N ARG A 128 -8.03 18.68 3.37
CA ARG A 128 -8.38 18.01 2.11
C ARG A 128 -8.55 16.51 2.32
N LEU A 129 -7.67 15.89 3.11
CA LEU A 129 -7.77 14.47 3.45
C LEU A 129 -9.04 14.19 4.28
N TRP A 130 -9.45 15.09 5.20
CA TRP A 130 -10.72 14.99 5.92
C TRP A 130 -11.94 14.98 4.97
N LEU A 131 -11.95 15.85 3.97
CA LEU A 131 -13.00 15.85 2.96
C LEU A 131 -13.03 14.55 2.16
N ALA A 132 -11.87 14.05 1.77
CA ALA A 132 -11.75 12.76 1.07
C ALA A 132 -12.25 11.59 1.93
N ILE A 133 -11.87 11.51 3.20
CA ILE A 133 -12.36 10.53 4.18
C ILE A 133 -13.88 10.57 4.27
N PHE A 134 -14.47 11.75 4.38
CA PHE A 134 -15.91 11.93 4.45
C PHE A 134 -16.61 11.40 3.19
N LEU A 135 -16.11 11.73 1.99
CA LEU A 135 -16.67 11.26 0.72
C LEU A 135 -16.59 9.73 0.57
N VAL A 136 -15.43 9.12 0.90
CA VAL A 136 -15.29 7.64 0.86
C VAL A 136 -16.20 6.98 1.86
N THR A 137 -16.36 7.56 3.06
CA THR A 137 -17.25 7.01 4.09
C THR A 137 -18.71 7.00 3.63
N ILE A 138 -19.19 8.10 3.04
CA ILE A 138 -20.55 8.18 2.46
C ILE A 138 -20.70 7.15 1.34
N ALA A 139 -19.75 7.09 0.41
CA ALA A 139 -19.80 6.15 -0.70
C ALA A 139 -19.82 4.70 -0.21
N SER A 140 -18.98 4.37 0.77
CA SER A 140 -18.94 3.02 1.36
C SER A 140 -20.23 2.68 2.11
N ALA A 141 -20.80 3.63 2.83
CA ALA A 141 -22.13 3.45 3.47
C ALA A 141 -23.19 3.18 2.40
N THR A 142 -23.24 3.97 1.32
CA THR A 142 -24.18 3.78 0.21
C THR A 142 -24.08 2.38 -0.40
N LEU A 143 -22.86 1.88 -0.61
CA LEU A 143 -22.61 0.53 -1.18
C LEU A 143 -22.93 -0.60 -0.21
N SER A 144 -22.97 -0.32 1.10
CA SER A 144 -23.23 -1.33 2.13
C SER A 144 -24.72 -1.59 2.35
N PHE A 145 -25.60 -0.75 1.81
CA PHE A 145 -27.06 -0.96 1.88
C PHE A 145 -27.59 -1.62 0.61
N GLU A 146 -28.45 -2.62 0.76
CA GLU A 146 -29.18 -3.21 -0.37
C GLU A 146 -30.37 -2.33 -0.79
N GLY A 147 -30.43 -1.99 -2.08
CA GLY A 147 -31.31 -0.96 -2.64
C GLY A 147 -32.80 -1.32 -2.75
N ASN A 148 -33.34 -2.28 -2.02
CA ASN A 148 -34.74 -2.75 -2.12
C ASN A 148 -35.71 -2.07 -1.12
N GLY A 149 -35.44 -0.82 -0.74
CA GLY A 149 -36.38 -0.04 0.09
C GLY A 149 -36.32 -0.34 1.59
N ALA A 150 -35.59 -1.37 2.03
CA ALA A 150 -35.27 -1.62 3.43
C ALA A 150 -33.79 -1.28 3.66
N PHE A 151 -33.49 -0.61 4.78
CA PHE A 151 -32.11 -0.41 5.25
C PHE A 151 -31.52 -1.74 5.75
N VAL A 152 -31.28 -2.68 4.83
CA VAL A 152 -30.66 -3.96 5.14
C VAL A 152 -29.18 -3.88 4.76
N PHE A 153 -28.33 -4.07 5.76
CA PHE A 153 -26.89 -4.15 5.52
C PHE A 153 -26.54 -5.43 4.77
N ASN A 154 -25.77 -5.28 3.70
CA ASN A 154 -25.18 -6.41 3.01
C ASN A 154 -24.04 -7.00 3.87
N GLN A 155 -24.19 -8.25 4.32
CA GLN A 155 -23.16 -8.93 5.13
C GLN A 155 -21.79 -8.98 4.42
N GLY A 156 -21.76 -9.17 3.11
CA GLY A 156 -20.53 -9.17 2.34
C GLY A 156 -19.79 -7.85 2.45
N SER A 157 -20.51 -6.72 2.38
CA SER A 157 -19.92 -5.39 2.55
C SER A 157 -19.32 -5.18 3.95
N LEU A 158 -19.99 -5.70 5.01
CA LEU A 158 -19.44 -5.61 6.38
C LEU A 158 -18.12 -6.38 6.52
N PHE A 159 -18.00 -7.56 5.90
CA PHE A 159 -16.75 -8.30 5.89
C PHE A 159 -15.64 -7.53 5.17
N VAL A 160 -15.95 -6.89 4.03
CA VAL A 160 -14.97 -6.06 3.29
C VAL A 160 -14.52 -4.86 4.13
N LEU A 161 -15.45 -4.15 4.78
CA LEU A 161 -15.11 -3.05 5.67
C LEU A 161 -14.25 -3.51 6.85
N GLY A 162 -14.56 -4.68 7.43
CA GLY A 162 -13.74 -5.31 8.46
C GLY A 162 -12.33 -5.62 7.97
N ALA A 163 -12.18 -6.13 6.75
CA ALA A 163 -10.88 -6.34 6.13
C ALA A 163 -10.10 -5.03 5.97
N CYS A 164 -10.75 -3.96 5.51
CA CYS A 164 -10.16 -2.64 5.37
C CYS A 164 -9.68 -2.06 6.71
N ILE A 165 -10.43 -2.27 7.80
CA ILE A 165 -10.00 -1.86 9.15
C ILE A 165 -8.74 -2.63 9.56
N CYS A 166 -8.70 -3.95 9.36
CA CYS A 166 -7.53 -4.77 9.66
C CYS A 166 -6.32 -4.31 8.85
N TRP A 167 -6.47 -4.06 7.55
CA TRP A 167 -5.39 -3.50 6.73
C TRP A 167 -5.02 -2.07 7.11
N GLY A 168 -5.96 -1.27 7.59
CA GLY A 168 -5.66 0.05 8.15
C GLY A 168 -4.68 -0.02 9.33
N PHE A 169 -4.88 -0.96 10.26
CA PHE A 169 -3.94 -1.24 11.34
C PHE A 169 -2.62 -1.82 10.81
N GLU A 170 -2.70 -2.78 9.90
CA GLU A 170 -1.56 -3.44 9.29
C GLU A 170 -0.63 -2.45 8.58
N ASN A 171 -1.18 -1.56 7.76
CA ASN A 171 -0.44 -0.52 7.05
C ASN A 171 0.35 0.38 8.01
N ASN A 172 -0.24 0.75 9.14
CA ASN A 172 0.45 1.52 10.18
C ASN A 172 1.56 0.71 10.86
N CYS A 173 1.36 -0.59 11.11
CA CYS A 173 2.42 -1.46 11.62
C CYS A 173 3.55 -1.63 10.60
N THR A 174 3.23 -1.85 9.34
CA THR A 174 4.22 -1.96 8.25
C THR A 174 4.99 -0.65 8.05
N LYS A 175 4.35 0.52 8.22
CA LYS A 175 5.02 1.82 8.20
C LYS A 175 6.15 1.90 9.22
N MET A 176 5.94 1.39 10.44
CA MET A 176 6.96 1.40 11.50
C MET A 176 8.21 0.56 11.18
N ILE A 177 8.13 -0.34 10.21
CA ILE A 177 9.24 -1.19 9.77
C ILE A 177 9.66 -0.92 8.32
N SER A 178 9.15 0.14 7.70
CA SER A 178 9.32 0.45 6.27
C SER A 178 10.76 0.80 5.86
N ASN A 179 11.62 1.16 6.82
CA ASN A 179 13.06 1.39 6.61
C ASN A 179 13.84 0.09 6.33
N LYS A 180 13.22 -1.07 6.57
CA LYS A 180 13.83 -2.39 6.34
C LYS A 180 13.59 -2.91 4.91
N SER A 181 14.11 -4.09 4.62
CA SER A 181 13.94 -4.73 3.31
C SER A 181 12.47 -4.99 2.99
N SER A 182 11.91 -4.26 2.05
CA SER A 182 10.54 -4.45 1.60
C SER A 182 10.27 -5.85 1.04
N VAL A 183 11.25 -6.45 0.35
CA VAL A 183 11.14 -7.84 -0.15
C VAL A 183 11.06 -8.83 1.00
N GLU A 184 11.87 -8.63 2.06
CA GLU A 184 11.83 -9.49 3.26
C GLU A 184 10.49 -9.35 3.98
N ILE A 185 9.97 -8.12 4.14
CA ILE A 185 8.66 -7.86 4.73
C ILE A 185 7.57 -8.61 3.97
N VAL A 186 7.52 -8.50 2.64
CA VAL A 186 6.49 -9.17 1.82
C VAL A 186 6.63 -10.68 1.84
N ILE A 187 7.85 -11.24 1.87
CA ILE A 187 8.06 -12.68 2.02
C ILE A 187 7.52 -13.17 3.38
N ILE A 188 7.82 -12.45 4.46
CA ILE A 188 7.31 -12.77 5.80
C ILE A 188 5.78 -12.69 5.84
N LYS A 189 5.20 -11.57 5.35
CA LYS A 189 3.75 -11.43 5.22
C LYS A 189 3.15 -12.62 4.48
N GLY A 190 3.62 -12.89 3.27
CA GLY A 190 3.08 -13.94 2.42
C GLY A 190 3.20 -15.33 3.03
N CYS A 191 4.38 -15.70 3.53
CA CYS A 191 4.60 -17.04 4.07
C CYS A 191 3.90 -17.25 5.42
N PHE A 192 4.07 -16.34 6.39
CA PHE A 192 3.53 -16.55 7.73
C PHE A 192 2.03 -16.31 7.81
N SER A 193 1.51 -15.26 7.16
CA SER A 193 0.06 -15.03 7.12
C SER A 193 -0.65 -16.08 6.28
N GLY A 194 -0.06 -16.48 5.15
CA GLY A 194 -0.59 -17.57 4.34
C GLY A 194 -0.62 -18.91 5.10
N MET A 195 0.43 -19.24 5.87
CA MET A 195 0.46 -20.41 6.71
C MET A 195 -0.57 -20.34 7.86
N GLY A 196 -0.69 -19.17 8.51
CA GLY A 196 -1.70 -18.94 9.54
C GLY A 196 -3.12 -19.15 9.01
N SER A 197 -3.44 -18.56 7.85
CA SER A 197 -4.72 -18.76 7.18
C SER A 197 -4.95 -20.23 6.76
N LEU A 198 -3.89 -20.93 6.32
CA LEU A 198 -3.96 -22.35 5.96
C LEU A 198 -4.32 -23.23 7.17
N ILE A 199 -3.69 -22.99 8.32
CA ILE A 199 -4.01 -23.71 9.55
C ILE A 199 -5.46 -23.49 9.92
N ILE A 200 -5.95 -22.25 9.88
CA ILE A 200 -7.36 -21.92 10.16
C ILE A 200 -8.29 -22.63 9.17
N ALA A 201 -7.97 -22.62 7.87
CA ALA A 201 -8.77 -23.29 6.85
C ALA A 201 -8.94 -24.80 7.13
N LEU A 202 -7.82 -25.45 7.48
CA LEU A 202 -7.83 -26.89 7.83
C LEU A 202 -8.59 -27.15 9.13
N MET A 203 -8.48 -26.27 10.14
CA MET A 203 -9.25 -26.37 11.39
C MET A 203 -10.76 -26.17 11.16
N LEU A 204 -11.15 -25.37 10.17
CA LEU A 204 -12.56 -25.19 9.75
C LEU A 204 -13.06 -26.35 8.88
N GLY A 205 -12.22 -27.33 8.57
CA GLY A 205 -12.59 -28.47 7.74
C GLY A 205 -12.64 -28.16 6.24
N GLU A 206 -12.08 -27.02 5.80
CA GLU A 206 -11.96 -26.73 4.37
C GLU A 206 -10.96 -27.70 3.71
N SER A 207 -11.37 -28.33 2.61
CA SER A 207 -10.54 -29.29 1.87
C SER A 207 -9.46 -28.56 1.05
N ILE A 208 -8.33 -29.24 0.85
CA ILE A 208 -7.32 -28.81 -0.11
C ILE A 208 -7.94 -28.94 -1.51
N PRO A 209 -7.96 -27.86 -2.31
CA PRO A 209 -8.57 -27.89 -3.64
C PRO A 209 -7.76 -28.78 -4.60
N GLU A 210 -8.39 -29.17 -5.70
CA GLU A 210 -7.73 -29.87 -6.78
C GLU A 210 -6.54 -29.05 -7.30
N ILE A 211 -5.53 -29.74 -7.82
CA ILE A 211 -4.24 -29.14 -8.21
C ILE A 211 -4.38 -27.97 -9.20
N GLN A 212 -5.39 -28.02 -10.08
CA GLN A 212 -5.66 -26.92 -11.02
C GLN A 212 -6.11 -25.65 -10.34
N TRP A 213 -7.00 -25.73 -9.36
CA TRP A 213 -7.52 -24.58 -8.59
C TRP A 213 -6.49 -24.09 -7.59
N LEU A 214 -5.75 -25.01 -6.95
CA LEU A 214 -4.64 -24.69 -6.06
C LEU A 214 -3.57 -23.89 -6.81
N SER A 215 -3.13 -24.37 -7.97
CA SER A 215 -2.12 -23.68 -8.78
C SER A 215 -2.62 -22.32 -9.29
N ALA A 216 -3.88 -22.24 -9.71
CA ALA A 216 -4.48 -20.98 -10.15
C ALA A 216 -4.51 -19.93 -9.02
N ALA A 217 -4.87 -20.33 -7.78
CA ALA A 217 -4.88 -19.42 -6.63
C ALA A 217 -3.46 -18.99 -6.24
N LEU A 218 -2.48 -19.89 -6.23
CA LEU A 218 -1.07 -19.54 -5.96
C LEU A 218 -0.51 -18.58 -7.02
N ILE A 219 -0.79 -18.83 -8.30
CA ILE A 219 -0.38 -17.95 -9.41
C ILE A 219 -1.06 -16.58 -9.26
N LEU A 220 -2.36 -16.55 -8.99
CA LEU A 220 -3.07 -15.30 -8.75
C LEU A 220 -2.44 -14.52 -7.58
N GLY A 221 -2.13 -15.17 -6.47
CA GLY A 221 -1.47 -14.56 -5.32
C GLY A 221 -0.09 -14.00 -5.67
N PHE A 222 0.70 -14.73 -6.45
CA PHE A 222 2.00 -14.26 -6.92
C PHE A 222 1.89 -12.98 -7.77
N PHE A 223 0.96 -12.92 -8.71
CA PHE A 223 0.76 -11.73 -9.54
C PHE A 223 0.12 -10.58 -8.76
N ALA A 224 -1.01 -10.84 -8.10
CA ALA A 224 -1.84 -9.80 -7.50
C ALA A 224 -1.24 -9.18 -6.24
N TYR A 225 -0.53 -9.95 -5.44
CA TYR A 225 0.15 -9.47 -4.23
C TYR A 225 1.67 -9.44 -4.41
N GLY A 226 2.29 -10.52 -4.85
CA GLY A 226 3.75 -10.61 -4.95
C GLY A 226 4.34 -9.62 -5.96
N LEU A 227 4.00 -9.75 -7.24
CA LEU A 227 4.53 -8.89 -8.29
C LEU A 227 3.96 -7.46 -8.23
N SER A 228 2.68 -7.29 -7.89
CA SER A 228 2.07 -5.98 -7.72
C SER A 228 2.87 -5.12 -6.75
N ILE A 229 3.10 -5.61 -5.53
CA ILE A 229 3.87 -4.90 -4.52
C ILE A 229 5.32 -4.68 -4.97
N ASN A 230 5.95 -5.68 -5.59
CA ASN A 230 7.32 -5.53 -6.10
C ASN A 230 7.42 -4.45 -7.18
N PHE A 231 6.48 -4.37 -8.12
CA PHE A 231 6.45 -3.32 -9.13
C PHE A 231 6.12 -1.94 -8.55
N TYR A 232 5.25 -1.88 -7.54
CA TYR A 232 4.98 -0.66 -6.80
C TYR A 232 6.27 -0.09 -6.18
N ILE A 233 7.05 -0.93 -5.49
CA ILE A 233 8.32 -0.54 -4.88
C ILE A 233 9.34 -0.12 -5.94
N LEU A 234 9.44 -0.84 -7.06
CA LEU A 234 10.34 -0.46 -8.17
C LEU A 234 9.96 0.91 -8.76
N ALA A 235 8.67 1.15 -8.96
CA ALA A 235 8.18 2.44 -9.44
C ALA A 235 8.48 3.57 -8.44
N GLN A 236 8.31 3.30 -7.15
CA GLN A 236 8.53 4.26 -6.07
C GLN A 236 9.96 4.77 -5.99
N LYS A 237 10.95 3.95 -6.36
CA LYS A 237 12.37 4.34 -6.38
C LYS A 237 12.65 5.48 -7.36
N ASP A 238 11.99 5.46 -8.52
CA ASP A 238 12.29 6.41 -9.60
C ASP A 238 11.27 7.57 -9.70
N LEU A 239 10.00 7.31 -9.32
CA LEU A 239 8.92 8.31 -9.36
C LEU A 239 8.70 9.02 -8.02
N GLY A 240 9.17 8.42 -6.93
CA GLY A 240 8.82 8.82 -5.56
C GLY A 240 7.45 8.27 -5.13
N ALA A 241 7.19 8.31 -3.82
CA ALA A 241 6.00 7.70 -3.21
C ALA A 241 4.69 8.31 -3.74
N VAL A 242 4.62 9.63 -3.83
CA VAL A 242 3.40 10.35 -4.24
C VAL A 242 2.94 10.01 -5.64
N LYS A 243 3.86 10.09 -6.62
CA LYS A 243 3.49 9.79 -8.02
C LYS A 243 3.12 8.32 -8.19
N THR A 244 3.83 7.42 -7.51
CA THR A 244 3.53 5.99 -7.56
C THR A 244 2.15 5.72 -6.96
N SER A 245 1.82 6.26 -5.80
CA SER A 245 0.50 6.13 -5.18
C SER A 245 -0.61 6.73 -6.05
N ALA A 246 -0.35 7.86 -6.70
CA ALA A 246 -1.30 8.46 -7.63
C ALA A 246 -1.63 7.54 -8.81
N TYR A 247 -0.63 6.90 -9.42
CA TYR A 247 -0.88 5.91 -10.47
C TYR A 247 -1.57 4.65 -9.94
N TYR A 248 -1.19 4.20 -8.73
CA TYR A 248 -1.76 2.99 -8.14
C TYR A 248 -3.22 3.17 -7.69
N SER A 249 -3.65 4.39 -7.39
CA SER A 249 -5.02 4.71 -6.94
C SER A 249 -6.11 4.41 -7.99
N ILE A 250 -5.74 4.09 -9.22
CA ILE A 250 -6.67 3.60 -10.25
C ILE A 250 -7.10 2.12 -10.04
N ALA A 251 -6.39 1.37 -9.21
CA ALA A 251 -6.60 -0.07 -9.04
C ALA A 251 -8.05 -0.46 -8.69
N PRO A 252 -8.75 0.19 -7.73
CA PRO A 252 -10.13 -0.15 -7.42
C PRO A 252 -11.09 0.04 -8.61
N PHE A 253 -10.87 1.07 -9.42
CA PHE A 253 -11.69 1.34 -10.60
C PHE A 253 -11.43 0.35 -11.74
N LEU A 254 -10.18 -0.09 -11.89
CA LEU A 254 -9.83 -1.21 -12.77
C LEU A 254 -10.46 -2.51 -12.29
N GLY A 255 -10.50 -2.76 -10.98
CA GLY A 255 -11.18 -3.90 -10.38
C GLY A 255 -12.67 -3.92 -10.69
N VAL A 256 -13.34 -2.78 -10.65
CA VAL A 256 -14.73 -2.61 -11.11
C VAL A 256 -14.86 -2.98 -12.59
N ALA A 257 -14.00 -2.40 -13.44
CA ALA A 257 -14.03 -2.68 -14.88
C ALA A 257 -13.82 -4.17 -15.18
N PHE A 258 -12.85 -4.82 -14.52
CA PHE A 258 -12.61 -6.25 -14.66
C PHE A 258 -13.78 -7.10 -14.13
N SER A 259 -14.43 -6.71 -13.04
CA SER A 259 -15.63 -7.39 -12.53
C SER A 259 -16.79 -7.34 -13.53
N MET A 260 -17.02 -6.18 -14.14
CA MET A 260 -18.04 -6.03 -15.18
C MET A 260 -17.71 -6.85 -16.44
N LEU A 261 -16.43 -6.86 -16.85
CA LEU A 261 -16.01 -7.54 -18.09
C LEU A 261 -15.91 -9.06 -17.90
N LEU A 262 -15.35 -9.54 -16.80
CA LEU A 262 -15.07 -10.96 -16.60
C LEU A 262 -16.27 -11.73 -16.00
N LEU A 263 -17.05 -11.07 -15.15
CA LEU A 263 -18.17 -11.69 -14.45
C LEU A 263 -19.54 -11.27 -15.01
N GLY A 264 -19.57 -10.32 -15.95
CA GLY A 264 -20.83 -9.79 -16.50
C GLY A 264 -21.66 -9.04 -15.47
N GLU A 265 -21.06 -8.55 -14.39
CA GLU A 265 -21.77 -7.83 -13.34
C GLU A 265 -22.37 -6.53 -13.87
N ARG A 266 -23.63 -6.27 -13.47
CA ARG A 266 -24.36 -5.04 -13.82
C ARG A 266 -24.67 -4.27 -12.53
N PRO A 267 -23.82 -3.32 -12.15
CA PRO A 267 -24.03 -2.53 -10.95
C PRO A 267 -25.33 -1.70 -10.99
N SER A 268 -25.88 -1.42 -9.80
CA SER A 268 -27.06 -0.58 -9.63
C SER A 268 -26.77 0.92 -9.90
N ILE A 269 -27.82 1.72 -10.05
CA ILE A 269 -27.66 3.18 -10.19
C ILE A 269 -26.97 3.79 -8.96
N GLN A 270 -27.23 3.28 -7.76
CA GLN A 270 -26.60 3.70 -6.52
C GLN A 270 -25.09 3.48 -6.55
N PHE A 271 -24.64 2.38 -7.16
CA PHE A 271 -23.21 2.08 -7.34
C PHE A 271 -22.51 3.16 -8.15
N TYR A 272 -23.11 3.64 -9.25
CA TYR A 272 -22.49 4.69 -10.06
C TYR A 272 -22.40 6.03 -9.31
N GLY A 273 -23.37 6.34 -8.44
CA GLY A 273 -23.29 7.48 -7.54
C GLY A 273 -22.15 7.36 -6.53
N ALA A 274 -22.01 6.20 -5.88
CA ALA A 274 -20.89 5.92 -4.97
C ALA A 274 -19.54 5.97 -5.68
N MET A 275 -19.45 5.40 -6.89
CA MET A 275 -18.25 5.42 -7.71
C MET A 275 -17.81 6.85 -8.03
N LEU A 276 -18.76 7.75 -8.38
CA LEU A 276 -18.46 9.15 -8.64
C LEU A 276 -17.86 9.83 -7.39
N LEU A 277 -18.46 9.62 -6.21
CA LEU A 277 -17.94 10.16 -4.94
C LEU A 277 -16.51 9.65 -4.66
N MET A 278 -16.24 8.38 -4.92
CA MET A 278 -14.90 7.80 -4.73
C MET A 278 -13.89 8.32 -5.75
N ILE A 279 -14.28 8.56 -7.01
CA ILE A 279 -13.40 9.21 -7.99
C ILE A 279 -13.02 10.62 -7.51
N VAL A 280 -14.00 11.42 -7.07
CA VAL A 280 -13.75 12.77 -6.55
C VAL A 280 -12.83 12.72 -5.33
N SER A 281 -13.09 11.81 -4.40
CA SER A 281 -12.24 11.59 -3.22
C SER A 281 -10.82 11.23 -3.60
N THR A 282 -10.64 10.29 -4.54
CA THR A 282 -9.32 9.87 -5.02
C THR A 282 -8.53 11.03 -5.63
N ILE A 283 -9.20 11.89 -6.42
CA ILE A 283 -8.58 13.10 -6.99
C ILE A 283 -8.15 14.06 -5.89
N ILE A 284 -8.96 14.25 -4.85
CA ILE A 284 -8.63 15.11 -3.70
C ILE A 284 -7.42 14.56 -2.96
N MET A 285 -7.39 13.25 -2.66
CA MET A 285 -6.27 12.60 -1.97
C MET A 285 -4.96 12.70 -2.76
N VAL A 286 -5.01 12.47 -4.07
CA VAL A 286 -3.83 12.60 -4.94
C VAL A 286 -3.32 14.04 -4.94
N LYS A 287 -4.21 15.04 -5.04
CA LYS A 287 -3.82 16.45 -4.98
C LYS A 287 -3.24 16.84 -3.62
N ASP A 288 -3.81 16.33 -2.52
CA ASP A 288 -3.31 16.55 -1.17
C ASP A 288 -1.91 15.97 -1.00
N SER A 289 -1.72 14.73 -1.41
CA SER A 289 -0.41 14.07 -1.36
C SER A 289 0.66 14.82 -2.19
N ILE A 290 0.29 15.38 -3.35
CA ILE A 290 1.20 16.19 -4.17
C ILE A 290 1.51 17.53 -3.50
N ALA A 291 0.52 18.16 -2.85
CA ALA A 291 0.70 19.44 -2.18
C ALA A 291 1.60 19.34 -0.93
N LEU A 292 1.50 18.22 -0.21
CA LEU A 292 2.32 17.96 0.99
C LEU A 292 3.76 17.57 0.68
N GLN A 293 4.06 17.17 -0.55
CA GLN A 293 5.41 16.82 -0.97
C GLN A 293 5.89 17.78 -2.07
N HIS A 294 6.70 18.73 -1.70
CA HIS A 294 7.37 19.59 -2.65
C HIS A 294 8.86 19.72 -2.32
N THR A 295 9.60 20.14 -3.31
CA THR A 295 11.05 20.30 -3.20
C THR A 295 11.34 21.76 -2.96
N HIS A 296 12.03 22.06 -1.86
CA HIS A 296 12.56 23.40 -1.59
C HIS A 296 14.05 23.46 -1.84
N GLU A 297 14.49 24.58 -2.36
CA GLU A 297 15.89 24.99 -2.37
C GLU A 297 16.10 25.88 -1.14
N HIS A 298 16.99 25.43 -0.25
CA HIS A 298 17.37 26.20 0.93
C HIS A 298 18.74 26.78 0.74
N GLU A 299 18.89 28.06 1.10
CA GLU A 299 20.15 28.75 1.20
C GLU A 299 20.44 28.99 2.69
N HIS A 300 21.52 28.40 3.19
CA HIS A 300 21.97 28.60 4.57
C HIS A 300 23.27 29.33 4.59
N THR A 301 23.35 30.34 5.43
CA THR A 301 24.58 31.08 5.71
C THR A 301 25.01 30.73 7.12
N HIS A 302 26.19 30.16 7.27
CA HIS A 302 26.81 29.90 8.56
C HIS A 302 28.31 30.16 8.58
N THR A 303 28.83 30.35 9.77
CA THR A 303 30.23 30.64 10.00
C THR A 303 30.84 29.53 10.83
N HIS A 304 31.85 28.86 10.32
CA HIS A 304 32.60 27.85 11.06
C HIS A 304 34.11 27.96 10.80
N GLU A 305 34.87 27.38 11.71
CA GLU A 305 36.33 27.32 11.61
C GLU A 305 36.76 26.15 10.72
N HIS A 306 37.65 26.41 9.77
CA HIS A 306 38.23 25.36 8.95
C HIS A 306 39.72 25.66 8.63
N SER A 307 40.43 24.60 8.26
CA SER A 307 41.86 24.64 8.02
C SER A 307 42.24 24.32 6.58
N HIS A 308 43.07 25.13 5.99
CA HIS A 308 43.76 24.84 4.74
C HIS A 308 45.26 24.71 5.01
N GLY A 309 45.72 23.48 5.26
CA GLY A 309 47.10 23.21 5.66
C GLY A 309 47.41 23.74 7.05
N ALA A 310 48.35 24.71 7.16
CA ALA A 310 48.74 25.32 8.43
C ALA A 310 47.91 26.56 8.82
N LEU A 311 47.00 27.00 7.97
CA LEU A 311 46.20 28.21 8.19
C LEU A 311 44.81 27.81 8.67
N VAL A 312 44.44 28.23 9.87
CA VAL A 312 43.11 28.08 10.46
C VAL A 312 42.45 29.45 10.44
N HIS A 313 41.26 29.55 9.86
CA HIS A 313 40.47 30.77 9.83
C HIS A 313 38.98 30.49 9.79
N THR A 314 38.19 31.51 10.08
CA THR A 314 36.75 31.48 10.13
C THR A 314 36.19 32.45 9.12
N HIS A 315 35.29 32.01 8.25
CA HIS A 315 34.55 32.90 7.37
C HIS A 315 33.11 32.36 7.12
N GLU A 316 32.31 33.21 6.57
CA GLU A 316 30.91 32.89 6.25
C GLU A 316 30.84 32.08 4.95
N HIS A 317 30.03 30.99 5.01
CA HIS A 317 29.75 30.15 3.87
C HIS A 317 28.26 30.16 3.55
N VAL A 318 27.96 30.22 2.26
CA VAL A 318 26.59 30.08 1.74
C VAL A 318 26.46 28.73 1.07
N HIS A 319 25.56 27.88 1.57
CA HIS A 319 25.29 26.60 0.97
C HIS A 319 23.86 26.56 0.43
N ARG A 320 23.74 26.08 -0.80
CA ARG A 320 22.43 25.78 -1.42
C ARG A 320 22.26 24.29 -1.57
N HIS A 321 21.17 23.75 -1.04
CA HIS A 321 20.82 22.36 -1.25
C HIS A 321 19.30 22.21 -1.48
N THR A 322 18.98 21.16 -2.23
CA THR A 322 17.59 20.85 -2.60
C THR A 322 17.22 19.52 -1.97
N HIS A 323 16.19 19.49 -1.13
CA HIS A 323 15.68 18.27 -0.57
C HIS A 323 14.15 18.17 -0.68
N LEU A 324 13.65 16.94 -0.65
CA LEU A 324 12.24 16.63 -0.63
C LEU A 324 11.82 16.41 0.82
N HIS A 325 10.82 17.13 1.29
CA HIS A 325 10.23 16.88 2.60
C HIS A 325 8.69 16.94 2.56
N VAL A 326 8.07 16.42 3.61
CA VAL A 326 6.61 16.38 3.79
C VAL A 326 6.26 17.39 4.87
N HIS A 327 5.31 18.28 4.56
CA HIS A 327 4.77 19.21 5.56
C HIS A 327 3.72 18.52 6.42
N GLU A 328 3.80 18.69 7.73
CA GLU A 328 2.78 18.22 8.67
C GLU A 328 1.59 19.17 8.77
N GLU A 329 1.75 20.44 8.37
CA GLU A 329 0.71 21.47 8.37
C GLU A 329 0.75 22.30 7.07
N ASP A 330 -0.39 22.94 6.73
CA ASP A 330 -0.57 23.80 5.55
C ASP A 330 0.18 25.17 5.67
N SER A 331 1.12 25.33 6.61
CA SER A 331 1.87 26.57 6.81
C SER A 331 3.15 26.58 5.97
N GLU A 332 3.32 27.62 5.17
CA GLU A 332 4.56 27.86 4.38
C GLU A 332 5.76 28.26 5.25
N LEU A 333 5.54 28.65 6.50
CA LEU A 333 6.56 29.07 7.46
C LEU A 333 6.64 28.05 8.59
N HIS A 334 7.63 27.19 8.58
CA HIS A 334 7.95 26.31 9.71
C HIS A 334 9.45 26.14 9.85
N GLU A 335 9.91 26.09 11.10
CA GLU A 335 11.25 25.66 11.45
C GLU A 335 11.32 24.14 11.45
N HIS A 336 12.24 23.56 10.73
CA HIS A 336 12.51 22.12 10.77
C HIS A 336 13.99 21.87 11.05
N ILE A 337 14.23 20.86 11.88
CA ILE A 337 15.57 20.41 12.20
C ILE A 337 15.98 19.40 11.13
N HIS A 338 17.16 19.60 10.55
CA HIS A 338 17.74 18.64 9.62
C HIS A 338 18.42 17.52 10.41
N ASP A 339 17.66 16.46 10.76
CA ASP A 339 18.16 15.31 11.52
C ASP A 339 19.19 14.44 10.74
N ASP A 340 19.34 14.65 9.44
CA ASP A 340 20.20 13.84 8.55
C ASP A 340 21.59 14.45 8.30
N LEU A 341 21.94 15.55 8.91
CA LEU A 341 23.28 16.11 8.83
C LEU A 341 24.08 15.69 10.07
N PRO A 342 24.95 14.67 9.98
CA PRO A 342 25.84 14.36 11.07
C PRO A 342 26.71 15.59 11.34
N ASP A 343 26.67 16.11 12.56
CA ASP A 343 27.53 17.14 13.11
C ASP A 343 28.26 17.97 12.06
N HIS A 344 27.60 18.93 11.44
CA HIS A 344 28.16 20.02 10.60
C HIS A 344 29.42 19.70 9.78
N ARG A 345 29.64 18.45 9.39
CA ARG A 345 30.70 18.02 8.50
C ARG A 345 30.24 18.17 7.06
N HIS A 346 30.28 19.39 6.58
CA HIS A 346 30.18 19.64 5.15
C HIS A 346 31.43 19.11 4.48
N VAL A 347 31.29 18.08 3.64
CA VAL A 347 32.34 17.73 2.68
C VAL A 347 32.30 18.82 1.62
N HIS A 348 33.20 19.79 1.72
CA HIS A 348 33.41 20.74 0.66
C HIS A 348 33.99 19.99 -0.54
N GLY A 349 33.18 19.75 -1.57
CA GLY A 349 33.69 19.39 -2.87
C GLY A 349 34.60 20.54 -3.31
N GLU A 350 35.82 20.21 -3.68
CA GLU A 350 36.80 21.16 -4.23
C GLU A 350 36.15 21.88 -5.40
N ILE A 351 35.85 23.17 -5.22
CA ILE A 351 35.67 24.10 -6.32
C ILE A 351 36.92 24.98 -6.27
N CYS A 352 37.92 24.64 -7.10
CA CYS A 352 38.94 25.56 -7.53
C CYS A 352 38.35 26.61 -8.44
#